data_1f15d13625ad4ae3cd0f8d36270ac928
#
_entry.id   1f15d13625ad4ae3cd0f8d36270ac928
#
_cell.length_a   1.000
_cell.length_b   1.000
_cell.length_c   1.000
_cell.angle_alpha   90.00
_cell.angle_beta   90.00
_cell.angle_gamma   90.00
#
_symmetry.space_group_name_H-M   'P 1'
#
loop_
_entity.id
_entity.type
_entity.pdbx_description
1 polymer ?
#
loop_
_entity_poly.entity_id
_entity_poly.type
_entity_poly.pdbx_seq_one_letter_code
_entity_poly.pdbx_strand_id
1 'polypeptide(L)'
;TLDNNERILTSDDIVIFNGKEAIGLAGVMGGLSTEIESTTKNVVIESAIFRPINIRNTSKKILRSEASNRFEKGLDPNRTYMAAERAAKMLEEYANGTVCKGTVVYDKTNVEPKTIEITYKNITDVLGMKIPNEEILDVFRRLGFTYEPAEDKVLVTVPTRRLDISIKEDLIEEVGRIYGVDNIESKVPVMPLRMGSYDNTTREIRHKMMNLGLNETLSYVLVNKQEASKFAGYDNAGEQNIETIKLLAPLTEDRSTLR
;
A
#
# COMPACT_ATOMS: atom_id res chain seq x y z
N THR A 1 5.02 -0.98 -25.81
CA THR A 1 5.61 -0.24 -24.67
C THR A 1 7.12 -0.07 -24.84
N LEU A 2 7.74 0.82 -24.09
CA LEU A 2 9.18 1.14 -24.13
C LEU A 2 10.12 -0.07 -23.94
N ASP A 3 9.63 -1.14 -23.34
CA ASP A 3 10.35 -2.42 -23.17
C ASP A 3 10.29 -3.34 -24.41
N ASN A 4 9.88 -2.83 -25.54
CA ASN A 4 9.71 -3.56 -26.81
C ASN A 4 8.70 -4.72 -26.76
N ASN A 5 7.81 -4.75 -25.77
CA ASN A 5 6.79 -5.78 -25.67
C ASN A 5 5.43 -5.27 -26.20
N GLU A 6 4.80 -6.07 -27.02
CA GLU A 6 3.42 -5.84 -27.43
C GLU A 6 2.47 -6.21 -26.27
N ARG A 7 1.47 -5.36 -26.02
CA ARG A 7 0.53 -5.51 -24.92
C ARG A 7 -0.89 -5.49 -25.44
N ILE A 8 -1.68 -6.49 -25.08
CA ILE A 8 -3.10 -6.54 -25.40
C ILE A 8 -3.87 -5.83 -24.29
N LEU A 9 -4.55 -4.76 -24.65
CA LEU A 9 -5.32 -3.91 -23.74
C LEU A 9 -6.81 -4.25 -23.81
N THR A 10 -7.53 -3.88 -22.77
CA THR A 10 -8.99 -4.00 -22.67
C THR A 10 -9.63 -2.63 -22.48
N SER A 11 -10.94 -2.56 -22.52
CA SER A 11 -11.70 -1.30 -22.30
C SER A 11 -11.50 -0.66 -20.92
N ASP A 12 -10.98 -1.42 -19.96
CA ASP A 12 -10.74 -0.92 -18.60
C ASP A 12 -9.35 -0.27 -18.44
N ASP A 13 -8.46 -0.50 -19.40
CA ASP A 13 -7.10 0.05 -19.39
C ASP A 13 -7.11 1.49 -19.93
N ILE A 14 -6.48 2.41 -19.20
CA ILE A 14 -6.38 3.81 -19.61
C ILE A 14 -5.14 4.01 -20.49
N VAL A 15 -5.31 4.64 -21.63
CA VAL A 15 -4.21 4.97 -22.54
C VAL A 15 -4.11 6.47 -22.78
N ILE A 16 -2.90 6.92 -23.04
CA ILE A 16 -2.65 8.25 -23.60
C ILE A 16 -2.74 8.13 -25.11
N PHE A 17 -3.54 9.00 -25.73
CA PHE A 17 -3.89 8.93 -27.14
C PHE A 17 -3.57 10.26 -27.83
N ASN A 18 -2.86 10.21 -28.96
CA ASN A 18 -2.41 11.39 -29.70
C ASN A 18 -3.40 11.85 -30.81
N GLY A 19 -4.59 11.26 -30.85
CA GLY A 19 -5.60 11.50 -31.89
C GLY A 19 -5.55 10.50 -33.06
N LYS A 20 -4.51 9.66 -33.13
CA LYS A 20 -4.35 8.62 -34.14
C LYS A 20 -4.15 7.23 -33.53
N GLU A 21 -3.30 7.14 -32.52
CA GLU A 21 -2.90 5.89 -31.87
C GLU A 21 -2.64 6.07 -30.37
N ALA A 22 -2.63 4.98 -29.63
CA ALA A 22 -2.23 4.95 -28.23
C ALA A 22 -0.71 5.08 -28.13
N ILE A 23 -0.24 6.11 -27.43
CA ILE A 23 1.18 6.45 -27.28
C ILE A 23 1.74 6.13 -25.88
N GLY A 24 0.93 5.62 -24.99
CA GLY A 24 1.35 5.23 -23.66
C GLY A 24 0.26 4.55 -22.88
N LEU A 25 0.66 3.67 -21.98
CA LEU A 25 -0.19 3.05 -20.98
C LEU A 25 -0.18 3.96 -19.74
N ALA A 26 -1.30 4.64 -19.51
CA ALA A 26 -1.41 5.71 -18.53
C ALA A 26 -0.97 5.28 -17.14
N GLY A 27 -0.05 6.03 -16.54
CA GLY A 27 0.49 5.77 -15.20
C GLY A 27 1.29 4.47 -15.05
N VAL A 28 1.59 3.77 -16.15
CA VAL A 28 2.36 2.51 -16.14
C VAL A 28 3.63 2.63 -16.95
N MET A 29 3.52 2.81 -18.29
CA MET A 29 4.70 2.90 -19.15
C MET A 29 4.36 3.61 -20.47
N GLY A 30 5.29 4.40 -20.99
CA GLY A 30 5.18 5.03 -22.29
C GLY A 30 5.18 4.02 -23.46
N GLY A 31 4.69 4.47 -24.61
CA GLY A 31 4.74 3.73 -25.85
C GLY A 31 6.09 3.88 -26.56
N LEU A 32 6.48 2.87 -27.32
CA LEU A 32 7.75 2.85 -28.06
C LEU A 32 7.80 3.93 -29.13
N SER A 33 6.67 4.19 -29.82
CA SER A 33 6.61 5.17 -30.92
C SER A 33 6.88 6.62 -30.53
N THR A 34 6.88 6.91 -29.22
CA THR A 34 7.14 8.26 -28.67
C THR A 34 8.33 8.31 -27.73
N GLU A 35 9.22 7.33 -27.83
CA GLU A 35 10.49 7.34 -27.09
C GLU A 35 11.34 8.55 -27.48
N ILE A 36 12.06 9.10 -26.51
CA ILE A 36 13.00 10.18 -26.73
C ILE A 36 14.29 9.62 -27.37
N GLU A 37 14.62 10.11 -28.55
CA GLU A 37 15.80 9.73 -29.32
C GLU A 37 16.81 10.88 -29.41
N SER A 38 18.01 10.60 -29.89
CA SER A 38 19.05 11.62 -30.11
C SER A 38 18.65 12.73 -31.10
N THR A 39 17.67 12.46 -31.95
CA THR A 39 17.10 13.40 -32.95
C THR A 39 15.92 14.21 -32.40
N THR A 40 15.41 13.91 -31.21
CA THR A 40 14.25 14.58 -30.62
C THR A 40 14.57 16.05 -30.29
N LYS A 41 13.80 16.97 -30.85
CA LYS A 41 13.96 18.42 -30.63
C LYS A 41 12.80 19.05 -29.88
N ASN A 42 11.59 18.53 -30.05
CA ASN A 42 10.39 19.03 -29.39
C ASN A 42 9.82 17.96 -28.46
N VAL A 43 9.52 18.35 -27.24
CA VAL A 43 9.02 17.48 -26.19
C VAL A 43 7.72 18.05 -25.64
N VAL A 44 6.72 17.20 -25.44
CA VAL A 44 5.49 17.53 -24.72
C VAL A 44 5.55 16.84 -23.36
N ILE A 45 5.43 17.63 -22.30
CA ILE A 45 5.40 17.10 -20.93
C ILE A 45 3.95 16.77 -20.57
N GLU A 46 3.68 15.51 -20.26
CA GLU A 46 2.46 15.08 -19.60
C GLU A 46 2.68 15.08 -18.08
N SER A 47 1.80 15.77 -17.36
CA SER A 47 1.70 15.66 -15.90
C SER A 47 0.24 15.41 -15.54
N ALA A 48 -0.05 14.22 -15.04
CA ALA A 48 -1.42 13.76 -14.87
C ALA A 48 -1.61 12.98 -13.58
N ILE A 49 -2.86 12.77 -13.21
CA ILE A 49 -3.29 11.76 -12.24
C ILE A 49 -4.41 10.93 -12.88
N PHE A 50 -4.45 9.67 -12.51
CA PHE A 50 -5.40 8.71 -13.03
C PHE A 50 -6.16 8.05 -11.88
N ARG A 51 -7.28 7.41 -12.17
CA ARG A 51 -8.02 6.63 -11.16
C ARG A 51 -7.14 5.49 -10.63
N PRO A 52 -6.80 5.47 -9.33
CA PRO A 52 -5.85 4.51 -8.76
C PRO A 52 -6.22 3.05 -8.99
N ILE A 53 -7.52 2.72 -8.91
CA ILE A 53 -8.03 1.36 -9.11
C ILE A 53 -7.76 0.86 -10.53
N ASN A 54 -7.96 1.69 -11.55
CA ASN A 54 -7.68 1.32 -12.94
C ASN A 54 -6.18 1.02 -13.11
N ILE A 55 -5.30 1.92 -12.62
CA ILE A 55 -3.86 1.71 -12.71
C ILE A 55 -3.42 0.44 -11.97
N ARG A 56 -3.97 0.20 -10.77
CA ARG A 56 -3.70 -1.02 -10.01
C ARG A 56 -4.08 -2.29 -10.78
N ASN A 57 -5.26 -2.31 -11.39
CA ASN A 57 -5.73 -3.48 -12.14
C ASN A 57 -4.88 -3.70 -13.39
N THR A 58 -4.62 -2.64 -14.16
CA THR A 58 -3.74 -2.67 -15.34
C THR A 58 -2.33 -3.14 -14.98
N SER A 59 -1.75 -2.57 -13.91
CA SER A 59 -0.39 -2.93 -13.51
C SER A 59 -0.24 -4.37 -13.04
N LYS A 60 -1.24 -4.91 -12.36
CA LYS A 60 -1.26 -6.33 -11.95
C LYS A 60 -1.36 -7.28 -13.13
N LYS A 61 -2.14 -6.90 -14.14
CA LYS A 61 -2.45 -7.73 -15.31
C LYS A 61 -1.33 -7.66 -16.36
N ILE A 62 -0.74 -6.48 -16.58
CA ILE A 62 0.15 -6.23 -17.70
C ILE A 62 1.59 -6.07 -17.27
N LEU A 63 1.91 -5.04 -16.45
CA LEU A 63 3.26 -4.68 -16.07
C LEU A 63 3.27 -3.79 -14.83
N ARG A 64 4.05 -4.15 -13.83
CA ARG A 64 4.37 -3.26 -12.70
C ARG A 64 5.59 -2.40 -13.01
N SER A 65 5.47 -1.12 -12.73
CA SER A 65 6.54 -0.14 -12.87
C SER A 65 6.61 0.77 -11.64
N GLU A 66 7.68 1.54 -11.50
CA GLU A 66 7.79 2.57 -10.46
C GLU A 66 6.69 3.62 -10.58
N ALA A 67 6.27 3.97 -11.79
CA ALA A 67 5.14 4.86 -12.02
C ALA A 67 3.85 4.23 -11.49
N SER A 68 3.53 3.00 -11.88
CA SER A 68 2.31 2.33 -11.43
C SER A 68 2.24 2.14 -9.92
N ASN A 69 3.36 1.89 -9.26
CA ASN A 69 3.44 1.79 -7.79
C ASN A 69 3.06 3.11 -7.07
N ARG A 70 3.27 4.25 -7.72
CA ARG A 70 2.86 5.56 -7.20
C ARG A 70 1.42 5.89 -7.56
N PHE A 71 1.05 5.72 -8.83
CA PHE A 71 -0.29 6.04 -9.31
C PHE A 71 -1.38 5.16 -8.69
N GLU A 72 -1.11 3.87 -8.43
CA GLU A 72 -2.08 2.96 -7.82
C GLU A 72 -2.46 3.32 -6.38
N LYS A 73 -1.63 4.11 -5.70
CA LYS A 73 -1.88 4.60 -4.34
C LYS A 73 -2.62 5.95 -4.31
N GLY A 74 -2.79 6.58 -5.45
CA GLY A 74 -3.28 7.94 -5.59
C GLY A 74 -2.18 8.98 -5.45
N LEU A 75 -2.39 10.12 -6.07
CA LEU A 75 -1.50 11.28 -6.04
C LEU A 75 -2.27 12.54 -5.66
N ASP A 76 -1.55 13.53 -5.11
CA ASP A 76 -2.11 14.83 -4.79
C ASP A 76 -2.38 15.65 -6.07
N PRO A 77 -3.65 15.99 -6.37
CA PRO A 77 -3.99 16.77 -7.56
C PRO A 77 -3.26 18.12 -7.64
N ASN A 78 -3.07 18.79 -6.50
CA ASN A 78 -2.41 20.09 -6.43
C ASN A 78 -0.94 20.06 -6.84
N ARG A 79 -0.31 18.90 -6.88
CA ARG A 79 1.08 18.73 -7.30
C ARG A 79 1.27 18.64 -8.81
N THR A 80 0.22 18.31 -9.55
CA THR A 80 0.30 18.02 -10.99
C THR A 80 0.84 19.21 -11.80
N TYR A 81 0.28 20.39 -11.56
CA TYR A 81 0.73 21.60 -12.25
C TYR A 81 2.18 21.99 -11.86
N MET A 82 2.47 21.98 -10.57
CA MET A 82 3.82 22.29 -10.07
C MET A 82 4.89 21.32 -10.60
N ALA A 83 4.53 20.05 -10.76
CA ALA A 83 5.42 19.05 -11.33
C ALA A 83 5.73 19.31 -12.80
N ALA A 84 4.72 19.70 -13.59
CA ALA A 84 4.90 20.09 -14.99
C ALA A 84 5.81 21.32 -15.12
N GLU A 85 5.57 22.37 -14.32
CA GLU A 85 6.42 23.57 -14.30
C GLU A 85 7.86 23.26 -13.89
N ARG A 86 8.05 22.43 -12.86
CA ARG A 86 9.39 22.02 -12.44
C ARG A 86 10.11 21.23 -13.54
N ALA A 87 9.42 20.29 -14.21
CA ALA A 87 9.99 19.55 -15.31
C ALA A 87 10.39 20.47 -16.49
N ALA A 88 9.51 21.40 -16.87
CA ALA A 88 9.80 22.40 -17.88
C ALA A 88 11.03 23.25 -17.52
N LYS A 89 11.11 23.71 -16.28
CA LYS A 89 12.28 24.49 -15.78
C LYS A 89 13.57 23.68 -15.83
N MET A 90 13.52 22.39 -15.53
CA MET A 90 14.70 21.52 -15.61
C MET A 90 15.16 21.34 -17.07
N LEU A 91 14.24 21.27 -18.03
CA LEU A 91 14.60 21.21 -19.46
C LEU A 91 15.26 22.50 -19.93
N GLU A 92 14.84 23.68 -19.45
CA GLU A 92 15.55 24.94 -19.71
C GLU A 92 16.97 24.91 -19.13
N GLU A 93 17.09 24.49 -17.87
CA GLU A 93 18.33 24.57 -17.11
C GLU A 93 19.39 23.56 -17.58
N TYR A 94 18.98 22.31 -17.87
CA TYR A 94 19.92 21.22 -18.14
C TYR A 94 19.98 20.77 -19.60
N ALA A 95 18.95 21.11 -20.41
CA ALA A 95 18.91 20.73 -21.82
C ALA A 95 18.90 21.92 -22.78
N ASN A 96 19.09 23.16 -22.30
CA ASN A 96 18.99 24.39 -23.09
C ASN A 96 17.68 24.49 -23.89
N GLY A 97 16.60 23.95 -23.34
CA GLY A 97 15.28 23.99 -23.95
C GLY A 97 14.65 25.38 -23.91
N THR A 98 13.68 25.60 -24.78
CA THR A 98 12.84 26.81 -24.75
C THR A 98 11.42 26.40 -24.41
N VAL A 99 10.90 26.87 -23.27
CA VAL A 99 9.54 26.56 -22.83
C VAL A 99 8.54 27.48 -23.52
N CYS A 100 7.54 26.90 -24.18
CA CYS A 100 6.45 27.64 -24.80
C CYS A 100 5.50 28.22 -23.74
N LYS A 101 4.84 29.34 -24.07
CA LYS A 101 3.84 29.94 -23.21
C LYS A 101 2.55 29.11 -23.15
N GLY A 102 1.99 29.05 -21.95
CA GLY A 102 0.70 28.44 -21.71
C GLY A 102 0.79 26.94 -21.41
N THR A 103 -0.26 26.44 -20.78
CA THR A 103 -0.42 25.05 -20.41
C THR A 103 -1.82 24.60 -20.80
N VAL A 104 -1.93 23.47 -21.46
CA VAL A 104 -3.24 22.86 -21.73
C VAL A 104 -3.66 22.06 -20.51
N VAL A 105 -4.79 22.41 -19.93
CA VAL A 105 -5.29 21.79 -18.70
C VAL A 105 -6.62 21.12 -18.96
N TYR A 106 -6.74 19.86 -18.56
CA TYR A 106 -8.00 19.15 -18.47
C TYR A 106 -8.10 18.55 -17.08
N ASP A 107 -8.82 19.22 -16.19
CA ASP A 107 -8.96 18.86 -14.78
C ASP A 107 -10.42 18.57 -14.43
N LYS A 108 -10.65 17.39 -13.87
CA LYS A 108 -11.93 16.95 -13.29
C LYS A 108 -11.75 16.42 -11.86
N THR A 109 -10.65 16.80 -11.22
CA THR A 109 -10.39 16.37 -9.85
C THR A 109 -11.18 17.19 -8.84
N ASN A 110 -11.54 16.57 -7.71
CA ASN A 110 -12.02 17.29 -6.55
C ASN A 110 -10.82 17.53 -5.62
N VAL A 111 -10.46 18.80 -5.46
CA VAL A 111 -9.31 19.25 -4.64
C VAL A 111 -9.74 19.88 -3.31
N GLU A 112 -11.00 19.71 -2.90
CA GLU A 112 -11.46 20.23 -1.62
C GLU A 112 -10.80 19.48 -0.46
N PRO A 113 -10.12 20.20 0.46
CA PRO A 113 -9.55 19.60 1.65
C PRO A 113 -10.66 19.01 2.54
N LYS A 114 -10.39 17.87 3.13
CA LYS A 114 -11.30 17.27 4.11
C LYS A 114 -11.11 17.95 5.46
N THR A 115 -12.22 18.27 6.13
CA THR A 115 -12.22 18.79 7.50
C THR A 115 -12.76 17.73 8.43
N ILE A 116 -12.01 17.41 9.49
CA ILE A 116 -12.34 16.38 10.48
C ILE A 116 -12.38 17.01 11.85
N GLU A 117 -13.49 16.82 12.55
CA GLU A 117 -13.63 17.22 13.95
C GLU A 117 -13.16 16.10 14.88
N ILE A 118 -12.32 16.43 15.86
CA ILE A 118 -11.85 15.51 16.87
C ILE A 118 -11.80 16.16 18.25
N THR A 119 -12.23 15.45 19.30
CA THR A 119 -12.12 15.92 20.68
C THR A 119 -10.80 15.46 21.33
N TYR A 120 -10.26 16.28 22.22
CA TYR A 120 -9.09 15.87 23.02
C TYR A 120 -9.38 14.61 23.84
N LYS A 121 -10.65 14.42 24.25
CA LYS A 121 -11.10 13.22 24.92
C LYS A 121 -10.99 11.97 24.03
N ASN A 122 -11.37 12.05 22.75
CA ASN A 122 -11.20 10.91 21.84
C ASN A 122 -9.75 10.47 21.73
N ILE A 123 -8.82 11.43 21.63
CA ILE A 123 -7.38 11.13 21.57
C ILE A 123 -6.92 10.43 22.85
N THR A 124 -7.30 10.97 24.01
CA THR A 124 -6.97 10.39 25.33
C THR A 124 -7.54 8.97 25.49
N ASP A 125 -8.81 8.76 25.12
CA ASP A 125 -9.49 7.48 25.31
C ASP A 125 -8.86 6.38 24.43
N VAL A 126 -8.48 6.70 23.20
CA VAL A 126 -7.91 5.72 22.25
C VAL A 126 -6.45 5.44 22.56
N LEU A 127 -5.63 6.47 22.83
CA LEU A 127 -4.20 6.29 23.14
C LEU A 127 -3.97 5.82 24.59
N GLY A 128 -4.99 5.87 25.46
CA GLY A 128 -4.93 5.38 26.84
C GLY A 128 -4.20 6.29 27.80
N MET A 129 -3.71 7.46 27.36
CA MET A 129 -3.08 8.47 28.21
C MET A 129 -3.46 9.89 27.77
N LYS A 130 -3.43 10.80 28.73
CA LYS A 130 -3.67 12.23 28.46
C LYS A 130 -2.40 12.86 27.91
N ILE A 131 -2.48 13.33 26.67
CA ILE A 131 -1.46 14.15 26.03
C ILE A 131 -1.86 15.62 26.22
N PRO A 132 -0.94 16.54 26.56
CA PRO A 132 -1.25 17.97 26.62
C PRO A 132 -1.81 18.49 25.29
N ASN A 133 -2.84 19.34 25.34
CA ASN A 133 -3.47 19.86 24.14
C ASN A 133 -2.47 20.59 23.21
N GLU A 134 -1.50 21.28 23.80
CA GLU A 134 -0.44 21.98 23.06
C GLU A 134 0.43 21.02 22.24
N GLU A 135 0.74 19.86 22.79
CA GLU A 135 1.51 18.81 22.09
C GLU A 135 0.70 18.24 20.91
N ILE A 136 -0.61 18.03 21.10
CA ILE A 136 -1.50 17.58 20.03
C ILE A 136 -1.53 18.60 18.89
N LEU A 137 -1.67 19.88 19.23
CA LEU A 137 -1.68 20.96 18.23
C LEU A 137 -0.31 21.10 17.53
N ASP A 138 0.79 20.90 18.26
CA ASP A 138 2.13 20.90 17.68
C ASP A 138 2.32 19.75 16.68
N VAL A 139 1.76 18.58 16.96
CA VAL A 139 1.76 17.46 15.99
C VAL A 139 1.08 17.88 14.69
N PHE A 140 -0.11 18.47 14.75
CA PHE A 140 -0.81 18.92 13.53
C PHE A 140 -0.03 20.01 12.81
N ARG A 141 0.56 20.94 13.52
CA ARG A 141 1.43 21.99 12.95
C ARG A 141 2.65 21.39 12.23
N ARG A 142 3.35 20.45 12.86
CA ARG A 142 4.52 19.77 12.29
C ARG A 142 4.18 18.95 11.04
N LEU A 143 2.97 18.37 10.99
CA LEU A 143 2.45 17.67 9.82
C LEU A 143 1.95 18.62 8.72
N GLY A 144 1.91 19.93 9.00
CA GLY A 144 1.43 20.95 8.08
C GLY A 144 -0.09 20.87 7.84
N PHE A 145 -0.85 20.48 8.87
CA PHE A 145 -2.30 20.55 8.86
C PHE A 145 -2.74 21.95 9.30
N THR A 146 -3.80 22.45 8.71
CA THR A 146 -4.49 23.64 9.21
C THR A 146 -5.49 23.21 10.28
N TYR A 147 -5.59 23.91 11.39
CA TYR A 147 -6.49 23.53 12.47
C TYR A 147 -7.08 24.74 13.21
N GLU A 148 -8.28 24.57 13.72
CA GLU A 148 -9.00 25.55 14.52
C GLU A 148 -9.28 24.93 15.90
N PRO A 149 -8.55 25.32 16.96
CA PRO A 149 -8.75 24.78 18.29
C PRO A 149 -9.96 25.40 18.97
N ALA A 150 -10.70 24.57 19.71
CA ALA A 150 -11.76 24.97 20.64
C ALA A 150 -11.46 24.40 22.03
N GLU A 151 -12.32 24.65 23.02
CA GLU A 151 -12.10 24.26 24.41
C GLU A 151 -11.93 22.74 24.60
N ASP A 152 -12.78 21.95 23.96
CA ASP A 152 -12.83 20.49 24.10
C ASP A 152 -12.46 19.71 22.81
N LYS A 153 -12.33 20.41 21.68
CA LYS A 153 -12.13 19.80 20.37
C LYS A 153 -11.24 20.65 19.47
N VAL A 154 -10.84 20.05 18.38
CA VAL A 154 -10.13 20.73 17.29
C VAL A 154 -10.73 20.33 15.94
N LEU A 155 -10.91 21.30 15.08
CA LEU A 155 -11.31 21.11 13.69
C LEU A 155 -10.06 21.09 12.83
N VAL A 156 -9.74 19.95 12.23
CA VAL A 156 -8.49 19.75 11.48
C VAL A 156 -8.80 19.67 9.99
N THR A 157 -8.20 20.56 9.21
CA THR A 157 -8.25 20.53 7.75
C THR A 157 -7.07 19.76 7.21
N VAL A 158 -7.35 18.60 6.62
CA VAL A 158 -6.37 17.66 6.09
C VAL A 158 -5.92 18.13 4.70
N PRO A 159 -4.61 18.34 4.48
CA PRO A 159 -4.13 18.74 3.16
C PRO A 159 -4.33 17.62 2.13
N THR A 160 -4.56 18.00 0.89
CA THR A 160 -4.90 17.08 -0.22
C THR A 160 -3.85 16.01 -0.50
N ARG A 161 -2.59 16.23 -0.09
CA ARG A 161 -1.51 15.23 -0.19
C ARG A 161 -1.68 14.02 0.74
N ARG A 162 -2.51 14.14 1.79
CA ARG A 162 -2.80 13.08 2.77
C ARG A 162 -4.10 12.37 2.39
N LEU A 163 -3.99 11.52 1.37
CA LEU A 163 -5.11 10.73 0.86
C LEU A 163 -5.54 9.60 1.82
N ASP A 164 -4.67 9.25 2.73
CA ASP A 164 -4.81 8.22 3.76
C ASP A 164 -5.70 8.66 4.93
N ILE A 165 -5.78 9.96 5.22
CA ILE A 165 -6.53 10.51 6.35
C ILE A 165 -7.97 10.82 5.92
N SER A 166 -8.93 10.14 6.55
CA SER A 166 -10.35 10.29 6.21
C SER A 166 -11.29 10.35 7.41
N ILE A 167 -10.87 9.83 8.54
CA ILE A 167 -11.64 9.73 9.78
C ILE A 167 -10.82 10.23 10.97
N LYS A 168 -11.46 10.44 12.10
CA LYS A 168 -10.78 10.92 13.33
C LYS A 168 -9.74 9.95 13.88
N GLU A 169 -9.93 8.66 13.66
CA GLU A 169 -9.00 7.62 14.08
C GLU A 169 -7.65 7.76 13.36
N ASP A 170 -7.64 8.17 12.10
CA ASP A 170 -6.40 8.44 11.35
C ASP A 170 -5.64 9.63 11.97
N LEU A 171 -6.36 10.66 12.46
CA LEU A 171 -5.73 11.77 13.17
C LEU A 171 -5.16 11.35 14.54
N ILE A 172 -5.82 10.42 15.24
CA ILE A 172 -5.31 9.86 16.51
C ILE A 172 -4.04 9.07 16.26
N GLU A 173 -4.00 8.28 15.19
CA GLU A 173 -2.79 7.58 14.78
C GLU A 173 -1.63 8.55 14.55
N GLU A 174 -1.85 9.64 13.84
CA GLU A 174 -0.82 10.67 13.61
C GLU A 174 -0.32 11.29 14.92
N VAL A 175 -1.24 11.59 15.84
CA VAL A 175 -0.85 12.11 17.17
C VAL A 175 0.02 11.08 17.91
N GLY A 176 -0.41 9.82 18.02
CA GLY A 176 0.35 8.78 18.68
C GLY A 176 1.72 8.52 18.05
N ARG A 177 1.78 8.50 16.72
CA ARG A 177 2.99 8.27 15.94
C ARG A 177 4.04 9.37 16.12
N ILE A 178 3.62 10.63 16.07
CA ILE A 178 4.54 11.78 16.16
C ILE A 178 4.90 12.12 17.62
N TYR A 179 3.96 11.95 18.56
CA TYR A 179 4.24 12.06 19.98
C TYR A 179 5.25 11.00 20.44
N GLY A 180 5.19 9.83 19.85
CA GLY A 180 6.04 8.68 20.12
C GLY A 180 5.31 7.59 20.92
N VAL A 181 5.15 6.44 20.28
CA VAL A 181 4.48 5.28 20.90
C VAL A 181 5.17 4.83 22.19
N ASP A 182 6.50 4.96 22.26
CA ASP A 182 7.30 4.61 23.42
C ASP A 182 7.03 5.52 24.65
N ASN A 183 6.45 6.70 24.43
CA ASN A 183 6.04 7.61 25.51
C ASN A 183 4.67 7.25 26.11
N ILE A 184 3.96 6.30 25.51
CA ILE A 184 2.64 5.86 25.98
C ILE A 184 2.81 4.74 27.00
N GLU A 185 2.42 5.02 28.25
CA GLU A 185 2.49 4.03 29.32
C GLU A 185 1.52 2.87 29.10
N SER A 186 2.06 1.66 29.11
CA SER A 186 1.24 0.44 29.08
C SER A 186 0.46 0.28 30.40
N LYS A 187 -0.85 0.08 30.29
CA LYS A 187 -1.73 -0.18 31.45
C LYS A 187 -2.28 -1.59 31.38
N VAL A 188 -2.09 -2.34 32.45
CA VAL A 188 -2.70 -3.66 32.61
C VAL A 188 -4.18 -3.46 33.00
N PRO A 189 -5.14 -3.98 32.23
CA PRO A 189 -6.55 -3.88 32.61
C PRO A 189 -6.83 -4.63 33.90
N VAL A 190 -7.52 -3.97 34.84
CA VAL A 190 -8.01 -4.61 36.08
C VAL A 190 -9.42 -5.13 35.79
N MET A 191 -9.56 -6.45 35.74
CA MET A 191 -10.86 -7.11 35.50
C MET A 191 -10.98 -8.36 36.36
N PRO A 192 -12.22 -8.79 36.72
CA PRO A 192 -12.42 -10.05 37.41
C PRO A 192 -11.88 -11.21 36.58
N LEU A 193 -10.97 -11.98 37.18
CA LEU A 193 -10.35 -13.12 36.55
C LEU A 193 -11.33 -14.29 36.54
N ARG A 194 -11.70 -14.81 35.39
CA ARG A 194 -12.37 -16.11 35.28
C ARG A 194 -11.33 -17.12 34.87
N MET A 195 -11.10 -18.10 35.75
CA MET A 195 -10.25 -19.24 35.41
C MET A 195 -10.92 -20.04 34.29
N GLY A 196 -10.29 -20.05 33.11
CA GLY A 196 -10.70 -20.93 32.02
C GLY A 196 -10.20 -22.36 32.24
N SER A 197 -10.84 -23.33 31.62
CA SER A 197 -10.27 -24.68 31.50
C SER A 197 -9.20 -24.64 30.40
N TYR A 198 -8.01 -25.12 30.73
CA TYR A 198 -6.92 -25.27 29.78
C TYR A 198 -6.75 -26.74 29.41
N ASP A 199 -6.88 -27.06 28.12
CA ASP A 199 -6.60 -28.41 27.61
C ASP A 199 -5.10 -28.63 27.48
N ASN A 200 -4.58 -29.49 28.33
CA ASN A 200 -3.15 -29.85 28.38
C ASN A 200 -2.79 -31.04 27.46
N THR A 201 -3.75 -31.64 26.75
CA THR A 201 -3.55 -32.90 26.00
C THR A 201 -2.37 -32.82 25.05
N THR A 202 -2.29 -31.77 24.27
CA THR A 202 -1.15 -31.57 23.33
C THR A 202 0.20 -31.49 24.05
N ARG A 203 0.24 -30.78 25.17
CA ARG A 203 1.45 -30.67 26.01
C ARG A 203 1.87 -32.02 26.59
N GLU A 204 0.92 -32.78 27.09
CA GLU A 204 1.20 -34.12 27.64
C GLU A 204 1.69 -35.10 26.58
N ILE A 205 1.09 -35.08 25.39
CA ILE A 205 1.56 -35.87 24.24
C ILE A 205 3.01 -35.51 23.89
N ARG A 206 3.29 -34.22 23.80
CA ARG A 206 4.65 -33.71 23.49
C ARG A 206 5.66 -34.18 24.52
N HIS A 207 5.36 -34.07 25.80
CA HIS A 207 6.23 -34.58 26.88
C HIS A 207 6.44 -36.11 26.82
N LYS A 208 5.39 -36.86 26.55
CA LYS A 208 5.48 -38.35 26.40
C LYS A 208 6.39 -38.70 25.23
N MET A 209 6.25 -38.03 24.08
CA MET A 209 7.12 -38.28 22.90
C MET A 209 8.58 -37.95 23.19
N MET A 210 8.85 -36.83 23.87
CA MET A 210 10.21 -36.47 24.30
C MET A 210 10.81 -37.51 25.22
N ASN A 211 10.03 -38.05 26.18
CA ASN A 211 10.49 -39.09 27.09
C ASN A 211 10.78 -40.44 26.38
N LEU A 212 10.20 -40.65 25.20
CA LEU A 212 10.50 -41.79 24.33
C LEU A 212 11.72 -41.56 23.43
N GLY A 213 12.45 -40.44 23.60
CA GLY A 213 13.66 -40.11 22.86
C GLY A 213 13.42 -39.41 21.53
N LEU A 214 12.21 -38.93 21.28
CA LEU A 214 11.91 -38.16 20.05
C LEU A 214 12.21 -36.66 20.25
N ASN A 215 12.62 -36.01 19.19
CA ASN A 215 12.83 -34.55 19.16
C ASN A 215 11.66 -33.88 18.43
N GLU A 216 11.15 -32.78 19.00
CA GLU A 216 10.16 -31.96 18.35
C GLU A 216 10.81 -31.12 17.24
N THR A 217 10.21 -31.08 16.07
CA THR A 217 10.65 -30.23 14.95
C THR A 217 9.52 -29.30 14.52
N LEU A 218 9.86 -28.08 14.20
CA LEU A 218 8.97 -27.13 13.55
C LEU A 218 9.22 -27.19 12.05
N SER A 219 8.18 -27.48 11.30
CA SER A 219 8.24 -27.54 9.86
C SER A 219 7.13 -26.69 9.22
N TYR A 220 7.27 -26.40 7.94
CA TYR A 220 6.20 -25.77 7.20
C TYR A 220 5.01 -26.71 7.04
N VAL A 221 3.81 -26.17 7.23
CA VAL A 221 2.55 -26.89 7.01
C VAL A 221 2.27 -27.09 5.52
N LEU A 222 2.65 -26.10 4.71
CA LEU A 222 2.51 -26.13 3.27
C LEU A 222 3.87 -26.29 2.62
N VAL A 223 3.99 -27.23 1.72
CA VAL A 223 5.19 -27.57 0.94
C VAL A 223 4.83 -27.73 -0.53
N ASN A 224 5.79 -27.98 -1.40
CA ASN A 224 5.49 -28.35 -2.77
C ASN A 224 5.01 -29.83 -2.85
N LYS A 225 4.39 -30.19 -3.96
CA LYS A 225 3.81 -31.52 -4.15
C LYS A 225 4.87 -32.65 -4.03
N GLN A 226 6.07 -32.42 -4.50
CA GLN A 226 7.15 -33.43 -4.45
C GLN A 226 7.65 -33.67 -3.02
N GLU A 227 7.74 -32.61 -2.22
CA GLU A 227 8.11 -32.74 -0.80
C GLU A 227 7.01 -33.42 0.01
N ALA A 228 5.74 -33.10 -0.25
CA ALA A 228 4.59 -33.73 0.42
C ALA A 228 4.58 -35.25 0.18
N SER A 229 4.96 -35.71 -1.01
CA SER A 229 4.96 -37.13 -1.35
C SER A 229 6.17 -37.92 -0.83
N LYS A 230 7.27 -37.26 -0.42
CA LYS A 230 8.49 -37.98 0.06
C LYS A 230 8.26 -38.86 1.29
N PHE A 231 7.34 -38.45 2.15
CA PHE A 231 7.02 -39.16 3.41
C PHE A 231 5.58 -39.65 3.45
N ALA A 232 4.95 -39.77 2.29
CA ALA A 232 3.63 -40.34 2.21
C ALA A 232 3.67 -41.81 2.69
N GLY A 233 2.72 -42.19 3.54
CA GLY A 233 2.62 -43.58 4.01
C GLY A 233 2.33 -44.55 2.87
N TYR A 234 2.65 -45.80 3.10
CA TYR A 234 2.31 -46.86 2.20
C TYR A 234 1.01 -47.55 2.72
N ASP A 235 0.17 -47.99 1.84
CA ASP A 235 -0.95 -48.82 2.19
C ASP A 235 -0.52 -50.24 2.59
N ASN A 236 -1.47 -51.07 3.00
CA ASN A 236 -1.19 -52.45 3.37
C ASN A 236 -0.68 -53.33 2.22
N ALA A 237 -0.78 -52.89 0.99
CA ALA A 237 -0.26 -53.54 -0.20
C ALA A 237 1.16 -53.05 -0.57
N GLY A 238 1.70 -52.08 0.17
CA GLY A 238 3.01 -51.47 -0.12
C GLY A 238 2.96 -50.45 -1.26
N GLU A 239 1.80 -50.04 -1.71
CA GLU A 239 1.64 -49.00 -2.71
C GLU A 239 1.49 -47.61 -2.05
N GLN A 240 2.15 -46.61 -2.65
CA GLN A 240 2.06 -45.26 -2.21
C GLN A 240 0.74 -44.62 -2.70
N ASN A 241 -0.27 -44.67 -1.86
CA ASN A 241 -1.64 -44.26 -2.23
C ASN A 241 -2.18 -43.18 -1.30
N ILE A 242 -1.44 -42.11 -1.10
CA ILE A 242 -1.93 -40.97 -0.34
C ILE A 242 -2.16 -39.81 -1.29
N GLU A 243 -3.42 -39.44 -1.50
CA GLU A 243 -3.81 -38.19 -2.13
C GLU A 243 -3.35 -37.01 -1.27
N THR A 244 -2.44 -36.22 -1.80
CA THR A 244 -2.01 -34.98 -1.15
C THR A 244 -3.06 -33.90 -1.34
N ILE A 245 -3.39 -33.17 -0.27
CA ILE A 245 -4.35 -32.07 -0.33
C ILE A 245 -3.65 -30.83 -0.87
N LYS A 246 -4.07 -30.37 -2.04
CA LYS A 246 -3.56 -29.15 -2.67
C LYS A 246 -4.52 -27.97 -2.45
N LEU A 247 -3.98 -26.78 -2.15
CA LEU A 247 -4.76 -25.54 -2.07
C LEU A 247 -5.29 -25.16 -3.46
N LEU A 248 -6.55 -24.70 -3.53
CA LEU A 248 -7.17 -24.24 -4.78
C LEU A 248 -6.48 -23.00 -5.37
N ALA A 249 -6.02 -22.07 -4.52
CA ALA A 249 -5.35 -20.86 -4.91
C ALA A 249 -4.14 -20.58 -4.00
N PRO A 250 -3.01 -21.28 -4.21
CA PRO A 250 -1.82 -21.06 -3.41
C PRO A 250 -1.15 -19.71 -3.75
N LEU A 251 -0.52 -19.08 -2.77
CA LEU A 251 0.26 -17.86 -3.01
C LEU A 251 1.49 -18.14 -3.90
N THR A 252 2.10 -19.30 -3.74
CA THR A 252 3.22 -19.80 -4.56
C THR A 252 3.10 -21.31 -4.72
N GLU A 253 3.60 -21.88 -5.82
CA GLU A 253 3.58 -23.32 -6.05
C GLU A 253 4.44 -24.09 -5.02
N ASP A 254 5.50 -23.47 -4.49
CA ASP A 254 6.35 -24.08 -3.45
C ASP A 254 5.62 -24.26 -2.10
N ARG A 255 4.46 -23.63 -1.94
CA ARG A 255 3.65 -23.65 -0.73
C ARG A 255 2.19 -24.00 -1.05
N SER A 256 2.00 -25.00 -1.91
CA SER A 256 0.68 -25.32 -2.47
C SER A 256 0.03 -26.57 -1.87
N THR A 257 0.76 -27.42 -1.17
CA THR A 257 0.30 -28.75 -0.76
C THR A 257 0.52 -28.94 0.73
N LEU A 258 -0.46 -29.54 1.42
CA LEU A 258 -0.30 -29.97 2.82
C LEU A 258 0.77 -31.06 2.91
N ARG A 259 1.63 -30.91 3.93
CA ARG A 259 2.66 -31.87 4.26
C ARG A 259 2.08 -33.12 4.89
#